data_dca8faa5ee43d496df6774093a3dd059
#
_entry.id   dca8faa5ee43d496df6774093a3dd059
#
_cell.length_a   1.000
_cell.length_b   1.000
_cell.length_c   1.000
_cell.angle_alpha   90.00
_cell.angle_beta   90.00
_cell.angle_gamma   90.00
#
_symmetry.space_group_name_H-M   'P 1'
#
loop_
_entity.id
_entity.type
_entity.pdbx_description
1 polymer ?
#
loop_
_entity_poly.entity_id
_entity_poly.type
_entity_poly.pdbx_seq_one_letter_code
_entity_poly.pdbx_strand_id
1 'polypeptide(L)'
;MKKLLTLIAIALAVVVSSCSKFDDSAIWDKLNEQEQTLNDHEKRIAALEELCKQMNTNINALQTLVEALEKRDYITNVSPVRKDGEVIGYTISFADSDTITIYHGENGKDGADGKDGYTPQIGVMKDTDGIYYWTVDGEWLLDGKGNKIKAVGEDGRDGQDGTDGTNGSNGSNGQDGQDGEDGTDGRDGVDGVTPCLKIENDYWYVSYDEGVTWIELGKATGEDGADGSDGTDGSDGEDGDSIFSGVTQDDEYVYFNLADGTMITLPKHNKENIQFEDLQVKAICCKNWDTNNDGELSYAEAAAVTDIGDVFSENTNIIAFTELKYFTGITKLSAKAFSKCTSLWKIEIPENVKMLESGSGNGASHGVFLGTAIVNIALPEALTVIGNSAFCNCGSLKMVHMSNNIIRIEDWAFSGCKKLANISLPEGLTHIGWSSFENCDSLKEVTIPSTVNYVYYNAFTSCDSLVHVYCKPVVPPTHGGNSGYGILGGDHISGKIIYVPTESVSVYKKANGWKNHASLIYGYDFENNPVN
;
A
#
# COMPACT_ATOMS: atom_id res chain seq x y z
N MET A 1 -1.02 -4.44 51.83
CA MET A 1 -2.16 -5.10 52.47
C MET A 1 -1.71 -6.12 53.55
N LYS A 2 -0.84 -7.11 53.27
CA LYS A 2 -0.38 -8.11 54.27
C LYS A 2 0.08 -7.51 55.61
N LYS A 3 0.93 -6.47 55.60
CA LYS A 3 1.39 -5.80 56.85
C LYS A 3 0.27 -5.10 57.60
N LEU A 4 -0.77 -4.63 56.92
CA LEU A 4 -1.92 -3.99 57.57
C LEU A 4 -2.84 -5.02 58.20
N LEU A 5 -3.10 -6.14 57.56
CA LEU A 5 -3.86 -7.27 58.10
C LEU A 5 -3.15 -7.90 59.31
N THR A 6 -1.84 -8.08 59.27
CA THR A 6 -1.05 -8.59 60.41
C THR A 6 -1.08 -7.63 61.59
N LEU A 7 -1.00 -6.31 61.34
CA LEU A 7 -1.13 -5.29 62.37
C LEU A 7 -2.54 -5.24 63.00
N ILE A 8 -3.59 -5.40 62.18
CA ILE A 8 -4.99 -5.47 62.67
C ILE A 8 -5.19 -6.75 63.50
N ALA A 9 -4.65 -7.88 63.06
CA ALA A 9 -4.74 -9.14 63.78
C ALA A 9 -4.00 -9.07 65.14
N ILE A 10 -2.80 -8.46 65.18
CA ILE A 10 -2.05 -8.24 66.42
C ILE A 10 -2.82 -7.26 67.35
N ALA A 11 -3.38 -6.21 66.81
CA ALA A 11 -4.20 -5.26 67.61
C ALA A 11 -5.47 -5.92 68.20
N LEU A 12 -6.13 -6.79 67.42
CA LEU A 12 -7.28 -7.55 67.89
C LEU A 12 -6.90 -8.55 68.98
N ALA A 13 -5.78 -9.27 68.83
CA ALA A 13 -5.26 -10.21 69.81
C ALA A 13 -4.92 -9.54 71.15
N VAL A 14 -4.40 -8.30 71.12
CA VAL A 14 -4.09 -7.52 72.32
C VAL A 14 -5.39 -7.06 73.05
N VAL A 15 -6.45 -6.75 72.33
CA VAL A 15 -7.76 -6.33 72.92
C VAL A 15 -8.53 -7.53 73.51
N VAL A 16 -8.36 -8.73 72.91
CA VAL A 16 -9.07 -9.94 73.37
C VAL A 16 -8.39 -10.62 74.57
N SER A 17 -7.07 -10.39 74.81
CA SER A 17 -6.35 -10.93 75.95
C SER A 17 -6.91 -10.50 77.36
N SER A 18 -7.85 -9.57 77.41
CA SER A 18 -8.42 -9.06 78.65
C SER A 18 -9.71 -9.72 79.04
N CYS A 19 -10.30 -10.64 78.25
CA CYS A 19 -11.54 -11.38 78.59
C CYS A 19 -11.26 -12.89 78.58
N SER A 20 -11.26 -13.46 79.78
CA SER A 20 -11.03 -14.88 80.04
C SER A 20 -12.22 -15.72 79.61
N LYS A 21 -12.43 -16.01 78.37
CA LYS A 21 -13.19 -17.09 77.69
C LYS A 21 -13.59 -16.79 76.25
N PHE A 22 -12.77 -16.09 75.49
CA PHE A 22 -13.04 -15.96 74.06
C PHE A 22 -12.21 -16.99 73.35
N ASP A 23 -12.85 -17.91 72.60
CA ASP A 23 -12.20 -18.87 71.71
C ASP A 23 -11.98 -18.15 70.39
N ASP A 24 -10.72 -17.79 70.10
CA ASP A 24 -10.30 -17.07 68.90
C ASP A 24 -9.85 -18.00 67.77
N SER A 25 -9.93 -19.32 67.98
CA SER A 25 -9.50 -20.33 66.99
C SER A 25 -10.21 -20.14 65.65
N ALA A 26 -11.50 -19.93 65.64
CA ALA A 26 -12.29 -19.73 64.42
C ALA A 26 -11.93 -18.44 63.65
N ILE A 27 -11.37 -17.42 64.35
CA ILE A 27 -10.91 -16.19 63.72
C ILE A 27 -9.56 -16.43 63.03
N TRP A 28 -8.68 -17.15 63.71
CA TRP A 28 -7.40 -17.54 63.18
C TRP A 28 -7.51 -18.49 61.98
N ASP A 29 -8.44 -19.43 62.01
CA ASP A 29 -8.74 -20.33 60.92
C ASP A 29 -9.21 -19.55 59.68
N LYS A 30 -10.14 -18.61 59.80
CA LYS A 30 -10.57 -17.73 58.73
C LYS A 30 -9.45 -16.81 58.18
N LEU A 31 -8.58 -16.30 59.05
CA LEU A 31 -7.46 -15.49 58.64
C LEU A 31 -6.45 -16.30 57.82
N ASN A 32 -6.17 -17.52 58.21
CA ASN A 32 -5.29 -18.44 57.50
C ASN A 32 -5.89 -18.84 56.14
N GLU A 33 -7.19 -19.09 56.09
CA GLU A 33 -7.93 -19.37 54.86
C GLU A 33 -7.88 -18.16 53.88
N GLN A 34 -8.09 -16.95 54.39
CA GLN A 34 -7.95 -15.74 53.60
C GLN A 34 -6.51 -15.47 53.13
N GLU A 35 -5.51 -15.81 53.93
CA GLU A 35 -4.11 -15.71 53.54
C GLU A 35 -3.76 -16.70 52.43
N GLN A 36 -4.29 -17.92 52.50
CA GLN A 36 -4.13 -18.91 51.41
C GLN A 36 -4.79 -18.42 50.12
N THR A 37 -6.04 -17.94 50.20
CA THR A 37 -6.77 -17.38 49.06
C THR A 37 -6.02 -16.21 48.43
N LEU A 38 -5.45 -15.30 49.25
CA LEU A 38 -4.68 -14.16 48.75
C LEU A 38 -3.37 -14.61 48.02
N ASN A 39 -2.71 -15.62 48.59
CA ASN A 39 -1.50 -16.18 47.96
C ASN A 39 -1.83 -16.86 46.63
N ASP A 40 -2.98 -17.50 46.54
CA ASP A 40 -3.44 -18.12 45.30
C ASP A 40 -3.79 -17.06 44.24
N HIS A 41 -4.53 -15.99 44.63
CA HIS A 41 -4.78 -14.87 43.74
C HIS A 41 -3.49 -14.18 43.24
N GLU A 42 -2.47 -14.02 44.11
CA GLU A 42 -1.17 -13.46 43.69
C GLU A 42 -0.50 -14.33 42.63
N LYS A 43 -0.56 -15.66 42.73
CA LYS A 43 -0.02 -16.60 41.73
C LYS A 43 -0.79 -16.54 40.43
N ARG A 44 -2.10 -16.47 40.48
CA ARG A 44 -2.98 -16.35 39.29
C ARG A 44 -2.73 -15.05 38.57
N ILE A 45 -2.61 -13.92 39.27
CA ILE A 45 -2.24 -12.63 38.65
C ILE A 45 -0.88 -12.70 37.97
N ALA A 46 0.12 -13.29 38.61
CA ALA A 46 1.44 -13.43 37.98
C ALA A 46 1.42 -14.32 36.71
N ALA A 47 0.62 -15.38 36.74
CA ALA A 47 0.43 -16.23 35.57
C ALA A 47 -0.29 -15.48 34.43
N LEU A 48 -1.35 -14.72 34.73
CA LEU A 48 -2.05 -13.89 33.74
C LEU A 48 -1.15 -12.79 33.18
N GLU A 49 -0.31 -12.15 33.98
CA GLU A 49 0.65 -11.15 33.51
C GLU A 49 1.66 -11.76 32.52
N GLU A 50 2.14 -12.96 32.78
CA GLU A 50 3.06 -13.67 31.85
C GLU A 50 2.33 -14.09 30.56
N LEU A 51 1.09 -14.58 30.67
CA LEU A 51 0.26 -14.94 29.50
C LEU A 51 -0.01 -13.72 28.61
N CYS A 52 -0.42 -12.59 29.21
CA CYS A 52 -0.61 -11.33 28.46
C CYS A 52 0.67 -10.88 27.75
N LYS A 53 1.83 -11.09 28.36
CA LYS A 53 3.11 -10.78 27.74
C LYS A 53 3.41 -11.68 26.54
N GLN A 54 3.13 -12.98 26.64
CA GLN A 54 3.27 -13.93 25.53
C GLN A 54 2.29 -13.63 24.40
N MET A 55 1.04 -13.32 24.72
CA MET A 55 0.03 -12.90 23.73
C MET A 55 0.48 -11.65 22.97
N ASN A 56 0.97 -10.62 23.65
CA ASN A 56 1.50 -9.42 23.00
C ASN A 56 2.71 -9.75 22.10
N THR A 57 3.57 -10.68 22.51
CA THR A 57 4.70 -11.14 21.68
C THR A 57 4.19 -11.84 20.42
N ASN A 58 3.19 -12.71 20.55
CA ASN A 58 2.60 -13.41 19.40
C ASN A 58 1.86 -12.45 18.45
N ILE A 59 1.16 -11.44 18.98
CA ILE A 59 0.50 -10.40 18.17
C ILE A 59 1.53 -9.61 17.36
N ASN A 60 2.61 -9.16 17.98
CA ASN A 60 3.68 -8.46 17.29
C ASN A 60 4.37 -9.37 16.24
N ALA A 61 4.54 -10.65 16.56
CA ALA A 61 5.08 -11.61 15.61
C ALA A 61 4.17 -11.81 14.40
N LEU A 62 2.85 -11.86 14.59
CA LEU A 62 1.88 -11.91 13.50
C LEU A 62 1.94 -10.68 12.60
N GLN A 63 2.07 -9.48 13.17
CA GLN A 63 2.21 -8.24 12.40
C GLN A 63 3.46 -8.29 11.52
N THR A 64 4.61 -8.66 12.08
CA THR A 64 5.86 -8.82 11.31
C THR A 64 5.74 -9.91 10.25
N LEU A 65 5.02 -11.00 10.55
CA LEU A 65 4.77 -12.08 9.60
C LEU A 65 3.93 -11.61 8.41
N VAL A 66 2.89 -10.81 8.65
CA VAL A 66 2.07 -10.20 7.60
C VAL A 66 2.91 -9.24 6.75
N GLU A 67 3.71 -8.39 7.38
CA GLU A 67 4.62 -7.49 6.67
C GLU A 67 5.65 -8.25 5.81
N ALA A 68 6.20 -9.36 6.31
CA ALA A 68 7.11 -10.21 5.55
C ALA A 68 6.42 -10.84 4.35
N LEU A 69 5.15 -11.30 4.52
CA LEU A 69 4.32 -11.79 3.41
C LEU A 69 4.06 -10.73 2.34
N GLU A 70 3.70 -9.51 2.75
CA GLU A 70 3.47 -8.39 1.84
C GLU A 70 4.74 -8.00 1.07
N LYS A 71 5.88 -7.99 1.75
CA LYS A 71 7.21 -7.72 1.16
C LYS A 71 7.76 -8.91 0.37
N ARG A 72 7.08 -10.07 0.41
CA ARG A 72 7.59 -11.35 -0.14
C ARG A 72 8.98 -11.72 0.40
N ASP A 73 9.22 -11.37 1.66
CA ASP A 73 10.43 -11.75 2.38
C ASP A 73 10.45 -13.25 2.65
N TYR A 74 11.63 -13.83 2.82
CA TYR A 74 11.77 -15.27 3.02
C TYR A 74 12.45 -15.59 4.36
N ILE A 75 12.15 -16.80 4.85
CA ILE A 75 12.69 -17.27 6.12
C ILE A 75 14.09 -17.84 5.89
N THR A 76 15.04 -17.35 6.68
CA THR A 76 16.44 -17.80 6.65
C THR A 76 16.73 -18.84 7.72
N ASN A 77 16.01 -18.83 8.85
CA ASN A 77 16.21 -19.80 9.92
C ASN A 77 14.94 -19.96 10.77
N VAL A 78 14.74 -21.19 11.27
CA VAL A 78 13.72 -21.52 12.26
C VAL A 78 14.39 -22.35 13.36
N SER A 79 14.36 -21.87 14.60
CA SER A 79 14.94 -22.55 15.75
C SER A 79 13.94 -22.68 16.89
N PRO A 80 13.84 -23.86 17.55
CA PRO A 80 12.90 -24.08 18.64
C PRO A 80 13.35 -23.33 19.91
N VAL A 81 12.40 -22.66 20.57
CA VAL A 81 12.54 -22.14 21.92
C VAL A 81 12.19 -23.26 22.91
N ARG A 82 13.08 -23.54 23.85
CA ARG A 82 12.88 -24.61 24.82
C ARG A 82 12.85 -24.08 26.25
N LYS A 83 11.95 -24.66 27.06
CA LYS A 83 11.89 -24.47 28.51
C LYS A 83 11.78 -25.86 29.15
N ASP A 84 12.64 -26.17 30.10
CA ASP A 84 12.68 -27.46 30.79
C ASP A 84 12.76 -28.70 29.88
N GLY A 85 13.33 -28.53 28.66
CA GLY A 85 13.49 -29.58 27.65
C GLY A 85 12.36 -29.69 26.64
N GLU A 86 11.23 -29.08 26.90
CA GLU A 86 10.09 -29.03 25.98
C GLU A 86 10.17 -27.84 25.03
N VAL A 87 9.65 -27.99 23.81
CA VAL A 87 9.56 -26.89 22.84
C VAL A 87 8.33 -26.06 23.19
N ILE A 88 8.56 -24.81 23.58
CA ILE A 88 7.51 -23.86 23.96
C ILE A 88 7.23 -22.80 22.88
N GLY A 89 7.94 -22.85 21.76
CA GLY A 89 7.81 -21.89 20.68
C GLY A 89 8.90 -22.03 19.64
N TYR A 90 8.92 -21.08 18.69
CA TYR A 90 9.94 -21.01 17.65
C TYR A 90 10.42 -19.57 17.45
N THR A 91 11.71 -19.40 17.23
CA THR A 91 12.31 -18.15 16.75
C THR A 91 12.52 -18.27 15.24
N ILE A 92 12.06 -17.29 14.48
CA ILE A 92 12.03 -17.26 13.02
C ILE A 92 12.78 -16.02 12.58
N SER A 93 13.79 -16.22 11.74
CA SER A 93 14.59 -15.14 11.15
C SER A 93 14.25 -14.99 9.67
N PHE A 94 14.12 -13.76 9.21
CA PHE A 94 13.88 -13.40 7.82
C PHE A 94 15.14 -12.83 7.19
N ALA A 95 15.14 -12.60 5.87
CA ALA A 95 16.25 -11.98 5.18
C ALA A 95 16.30 -10.47 5.42
N ASP A 96 15.16 -9.80 5.31
CA ASP A 96 15.07 -8.34 5.34
C ASP A 96 14.20 -7.82 6.49
N SER A 97 13.35 -8.66 7.09
CA SER A 97 12.48 -8.31 8.20
C SER A 97 13.07 -8.72 9.55
N ASP A 98 12.55 -8.15 10.63
CA ASP A 98 13.00 -8.45 11.99
C ASP A 98 12.72 -9.91 12.38
N THR A 99 13.62 -10.49 13.18
CA THR A 99 13.43 -11.81 13.76
C THR A 99 12.28 -11.81 14.76
N ILE A 100 11.36 -12.78 14.63
CA ILE A 100 10.21 -12.93 15.53
C ILE A 100 10.34 -14.17 16.40
N THR A 101 9.62 -14.17 17.53
CA THR A 101 9.43 -15.37 18.36
C THR A 101 7.94 -15.61 18.55
N ILE A 102 7.51 -16.84 18.29
CA ILE A 102 6.13 -17.30 18.44
C ILE A 102 6.13 -18.36 19.53
N TYR A 103 5.30 -18.18 20.54
CA TYR A 103 5.12 -19.15 21.61
C TYR A 103 3.88 -20.00 21.37
N HIS A 104 3.98 -21.32 21.68
CA HIS A 104 2.81 -22.16 21.85
C HIS A 104 2.07 -21.74 23.11
N GLY A 105 0.74 -21.93 23.16
CA GLY A 105 0.01 -21.92 24.43
C GLY A 105 0.47 -23.06 25.32
N GLU A 106 0.48 -22.88 26.61
CA GLU A 106 0.61 -23.99 27.54
C GLU A 106 -0.69 -24.81 27.49
N ASN A 107 -0.58 -26.15 27.39
CA ASN A 107 -1.74 -27.01 27.52
C ASN A 107 -2.34 -26.77 28.91
N GLY A 108 -3.56 -26.26 28.98
CA GLY A 108 -4.29 -26.14 30.21
C GLY A 108 -4.35 -27.49 30.93
N LYS A 109 -4.19 -27.48 32.24
CA LYS A 109 -4.50 -28.67 33.04
C LYS A 109 -6.01 -28.84 33.04
N ASP A 110 -6.48 -30.06 32.76
CA ASP A 110 -7.88 -30.43 32.73
C ASP A 110 -8.65 -29.81 33.91
N GLY A 111 -9.40 -28.74 33.63
CA GLY A 111 -10.42 -28.23 34.52
C GLY A 111 -11.67 -29.05 34.30
N ALA A 112 -12.37 -29.43 35.40
CA ALA A 112 -13.64 -30.08 35.27
C ALA A 112 -14.70 -29.11 34.72
N ASP A 113 -15.17 -29.42 33.50
CA ASP A 113 -16.43 -29.00 32.88
C ASP A 113 -16.85 -27.51 32.98
N GLY A 114 -16.00 -26.61 32.46
CA GLY A 114 -16.47 -25.34 31.91
C GLY A 114 -16.79 -25.54 30.40
N LYS A 115 -17.93 -25.03 29.93
CA LYS A 115 -18.18 -25.01 28.48
C LYS A 115 -17.20 -24.04 27.83
N ASP A 116 -16.46 -24.54 26.83
CA ASP A 116 -15.51 -23.77 26.05
C ASP A 116 -16.12 -22.45 25.55
N GLY A 117 -15.38 -21.36 25.69
CA GLY A 117 -15.72 -20.11 25.04
C GLY A 117 -15.67 -20.31 23.52
N TYR A 118 -16.72 -19.91 22.84
CA TYR A 118 -16.86 -20.10 21.41
C TYR A 118 -16.28 -18.88 20.67
N THR A 119 -15.28 -19.12 19.83
CA THR A 119 -14.76 -18.10 18.93
C THR A 119 -15.38 -18.31 17.54
N PRO A 120 -16.19 -17.36 17.03
CA PRO A 120 -16.80 -17.47 15.72
C PRO A 120 -15.74 -17.54 14.62
N GLN A 121 -15.84 -18.52 13.72
CA GLN A 121 -14.96 -18.65 12.55
C GLN A 121 -15.52 -17.84 11.39
N ILE A 122 -14.77 -16.82 10.96
CA ILE A 122 -15.10 -16.06 9.76
C ILE A 122 -14.46 -16.75 8.56
N GLY A 123 -15.27 -17.04 7.55
CA GLY A 123 -14.85 -17.66 6.31
C GLY A 123 -15.52 -17.05 5.10
N VAL A 124 -15.20 -17.58 3.94
CA VAL A 124 -15.88 -17.27 2.68
C VAL A 124 -16.32 -18.55 2.00
N MET A 125 -17.54 -18.56 1.50
CA MET A 125 -18.08 -19.72 0.80
C MET A 125 -18.75 -19.26 -0.51
N LYS A 126 -18.61 -20.11 -1.53
CA LYS A 126 -19.22 -19.87 -2.84
C LYS A 126 -20.68 -20.33 -2.83
N ASP A 127 -21.60 -19.46 -3.18
CA ASP A 127 -23.03 -19.81 -3.32
C ASP A 127 -23.35 -20.39 -4.71
N THR A 128 -24.57 -20.84 -4.87
CA THR A 128 -25.09 -21.43 -6.13
C THR A 128 -25.13 -20.44 -7.30
N ASP A 129 -25.11 -19.14 -7.03
CA ASP A 129 -24.98 -18.06 -8.01
C ASP A 129 -23.55 -17.83 -8.52
N GLY A 130 -22.58 -18.56 -7.94
CA GLY A 130 -21.17 -18.48 -8.30
C GLY A 130 -20.39 -17.38 -7.59
N ILE A 131 -21.03 -16.58 -6.74
CA ILE A 131 -20.43 -15.47 -5.97
C ILE A 131 -19.95 -15.98 -4.61
N TYR A 132 -18.86 -15.41 -4.11
CA TYR A 132 -18.37 -15.68 -2.76
C TYR A 132 -19.00 -14.71 -1.77
N TYR A 133 -19.48 -15.27 -0.65
CA TYR A 133 -20.11 -14.52 0.44
C TYR A 133 -19.39 -14.83 1.76
N TRP A 134 -19.40 -13.86 2.67
CA TRP A 134 -18.88 -14.05 4.01
C TRP A 134 -19.72 -15.03 4.81
N THR A 135 -19.05 -15.84 5.61
CA THR A 135 -19.68 -16.79 6.53
C THR A 135 -19.11 -16.63 7.94
N VAL A 136 -19.95 -16.92 8.93
CA VAL A 136 -19.58 -17.12 10.33
C VAL A 136 -19.97 -18.54 10.69
N ASP A 137 -19.00 -19.35 11.12
CA ASP A 137 -19.22 -20.76 11.47
C ASP A 137 -19.81 -21.61 10.35
N GLY A 138 -19.48 -21.26 9.12
CA GLY A 138 -20.01 -21.90 7.92
C GLY A 138 -21.44 -21.49 7.54
N GLU A 139 -22.11 -20.67 8.34
CA GLU A 139 -23.41 -20.07 8.01
C GLU A 139 -23.20 -18.70 7.33
N TRP A 140 -24.15 -18.32 6.47
CA TRP A 140 -24.05 -17.05 5.74
C TRP A 140 -24.13 -15.85 6.67
N LEU A 141 -23.16 -14.95 6.56
CA LEU A 141 -23.23 -13.64 7.22
C LEU A 141 -24.24 -12.76 6.50
N LEU A 142 -25.23 -12.26 7.24
CA LEU A 142 -26.33 -11.49 6.69
C LEU A 142 -26.26 -10.03 7.14
N ASP A 143 -26.65 -9.10 6.26
CA ASP A 143 -26.83 -7.69 6.59
C ASP A 143 -28.08 -7.48 7.47
N GLY A 144 -28.27 -6.27 8.01
CA GLY A 144 -29.44 -5.92 8.82
C GLY A 144 -30.80 -6.05 8.09
N LYS A 145 -30.81 -6.40 6.80
CA LYS A 145 -32.00 -6.67 5.98
C LYS A 145 -32.15 -8.15 5.63
N GLY A 146 -31.23 -9.01 6.07
CA GLY A 146 -31.24 -10.44 5.82
C GLY A 146 -30.62 -10.87 4.49
N ASN A 147 -29.85 -10.03 3.81
CA ASN A 147 -29.16 -10.39 2.59
C ASN A 147 -27.75 -10.90 2.90
N LYS A 148 -27.25 -11.86 2.13
CA LYS A 148 -25.87 -12.35 2.22
C LYS A 148 -24.87 -11.25 1.89
N ILE A 149 -23.81 -11.12 2.68
CA ILE A 149 -22.77 -10.11 2.47
C ILE A 149 -21.70 -10.69 1.54
N LYS A 150 -21.51 -10.07 0.38
CA LYS A 150 -20.52 -10.50 -0.62
C LYS A 150 -19.09 -10.36 -0.08
N ALA A 151 -18.25 -11.36 -0.33
CA ALA A 151 -16.82 -11.35 0.00
C ALA A 151 -15.93 -10.90 -1.18
N VAL A 152 -16.54 -10.59 -2.32
CA VAL A 152 -15.86 -10.04 -3.50
C VAL A 152 -16.38 -8.64 -3.77
N GLY A 153 -15.52 -7.77 -4.26
CA GLY A 153 -15.94 -6.47 -4.76
C GLY A 153 -17.00 -6.61 -5.84
N GLU A 154 -17.89 -5.65 -5.97
CA GLU A 154 -18.80 -5.61 -7.11
C GLU A 154 -17.97 -5.27 -8.35
N ASP A 155 -18.21 -5.99 -9.44
CA ASP A 155 -17.66 -5.62 -10.74
C ASP A 155 -18.08 -4.18 -11.04
N GLY A 156 -17.16 -3.39 -11.59
CA GLY A 156 -17.47 -2.05 -12.05
C GLY A 156 -18.69 -2.07 -12.94
N ARG A 157 -19.50 -1.04 -12.88
CA ARG A 157 -20.67 -0.93 -13.77
C ARG A 157 -20.18 -0.71 -15.18
N ASP A 158 -20.76 -1.45 -16.13
CA ASP A 158 -20.52 -1.19 -17.54
C ASP A 158 -20.80 0.28 -17.86
N GLY A 159 -19.97 0.86 -18.72
CA GLY A 159 -20.19 2.22 -19.22
C GLY A 159 -21.56 2.35 -19.86
N GLN A 160 -22.15 3.52 -19.77
CA GLN A 160 -23.37 3.81 -20.53
C GLN A 160 -23.03 3.91 -22.00
N ASP A 161 -23.81 3.21 -22.84
CA ASP A 161 -23.73 3.36 -24.30
C ASP A 161 -23.84 4.84 -24.68
N GLY A 162 -23.06 5.26 -25.65
CA GLY A 162 -23.16 6.58 -26.24
C GLY A 162 -24.57 6.83 -26.82
N THR A 163 -24.98 8.08 -26.83
CA THR A 163 -26.26 8.44 -27.50
C THR A 163 -26.02 8.52 -28.99
N ASP A 164 -26.90 7.89 -29.76
CA ASP A 164 -26.90 7.97 -31.23
C ASP A 164 -26.88 9.43 -31.69
N GLY A 165 -26.09 9.70 -32.71
CA GLY A 165 -26.06 11.00 -33.37
C GLY A 165 -27.44 11.40 -33.92
N THR A 166 -27.71 12.68 -33.94
CA THR A 166 -28.95 13.18 -34.54
C THR A 166 -28.86 13.14 -36.08
N ASN A 167 -29.87 12.58 -36.71
CA ASN A 167 -29.98 12.60 -38.18
C ASN A 167 -29.87 14.02 -38.74
N GLY A 168 -29.04 14.19 -39.75
CA GLY A 168 -28.92 15.43 -40.49
C GLY A 168 -30.27 15.90 -41.03
N SER A 169 -30.47 17.22 -41.06
CA SER A 169 -31.69 17.81 -41.63
C SER A 169 -31.63 17.77 -43.17
N ASN A 170 -32.76 17.36 -43.79
CA ASN A 170 -32.88 17.40 -45.24
C ASN A 170 -32.70 18.82 -45.78
N GLY A 171 -31.81 19.00 -46.73
CA GLY A 171 -31.61 20.28 -47.41
C GLY A 171 -32.84 20.70 -48.21
N SER A 172 -33.12 21.99 -48.20
CA SER A 172 -34.14 22.60 -49.03
C SER A 172 -33.59 22.85 -50.44
N ASN A 173 -34.14 22.18 -51.44
CA ASN A 173 -33.86 22.36 -52.88
C ASN A 173 -32.43 22.06 -53.37
N GLY A 174 -32.18 20.78 -53.64
CA GLY A 174 -31.17 20.36 -54.63
C GLY A 174 -29.70 20.24 -54.15
N GLN A 175 -29.45 20.32 -52.86
CA GLN A 175 -28.18 19.83 -52.25
C GLN A 175 -28.51 18.70 -51.28
N ASP A 176 -27.72 17.64 -51.34
CA ASP A 176 -27.79 16.55 -50.37
C ASP A 176 -27.57 17.10 -48.95
N GLY A 177 -28.37 16.63 -47.98
CA GLY A 177 -28.22 16.97 -46.58
C GLY A 177 -26.85 16.51 -46.07
N GLN A 178 -26.26 17.23 -45.11
CA GLN A 178 -25.10 16.76 -44.39
C GLN A 178 -25.46 15.53 -43.55
N ASP A 179 -24.58 14.52 -43.61
CA ASP A 179 -24.72 13.37 -42.72
C ASP A 179 -24.69 13.82 -41.26
N GLY A 180 -25.41 13.14 -40.41
CA GLY A 180 -25.40 13.39 -38.96
C GLY A 180 -24.03 13.13 -38.38
N GLU A 181 -23.68 13.84 -37.30
CA GLU A 181 -22.46 13.55 -36.54
C GLU A 181 -22.63 12.20 -35.83
N ASP A 182 -21.57 11.40 -35.83
CA ASP A 182 -21.51 10.16 -35.06
C ASP A 182 -21.75 10.44 -33.57
N GLY A 183 -22.39 9.52 -32.88
CA GLY A 183 -22.60 9.57 -31.43
C GLY A 183 -21.26 9.59 -30.68
N THR A 184 -21.27 10.17 -29.50
CA THR A 184 -20.09 10.12 -28.61
C THR A 184 -20.00 8.74 -27.97
N ASP A 185 -18.79 8.19 -27.91
CA ASP A 185 -18.50 6.93 -27.21
C ASP A 185 -18.99 6.98 -25.76
N GLY A 186 -19.48 5.86 -25.27
CA GLY A 186 -19.87 5.67 -23.87
C GLY A 186 -18.68 5.94 -22.94
N ARG A 187 -18.97 6.23 -21.67
CA ARG A 187 -17.94 6.34 -20.64
C ARG A 187 -17.55 4.96 -20.18
N ASP A 188 -16.23 4.74 -19.98
CA ASP A 188 -15.74 3.53 -19.33
C ASP A 188 -16.42 3.32 -17.96
N GLY A 189 -16.65 2.06 -17.60
CA GLY A 189 -17.14 1.68 -16.28
C GLY A 189 -16.15 2.08 -15.18
N VAL A 190 -16.65 2.14 -13.95
CA VAL A 190 -15.80 2.39 -12.77
C VAL A 190 -15.29 1.05 -12.27
N ASP A 191 -14.00 0.98 -11.95
CA ASP A 191 -13.39 -0.24 -11.38
C ASP A 191 -14.10 -0.69 -10.09
N GLY A 192 -14.22 -2.00 -9.90
CA GLY A 192 -14.78 -2.58 -8.68
C GLY A 192 -13.88 -2.35 -7.47
N VAL A 193 -14.49 -2.20 -6.31
CA VAL A 193 -13.77 -1.95 -5.04
C VAL A 193 -13.54 -3.25 -4.28
N THR A 194 -12.32 -3.49 -3.82
CA THR A 194 -12.00 -4.61 -2.92
C THR A 194 -12.48 -4.29 -1.50
N PRO A 195 -13.24 -5.20 -0.84
CA PRO A 195 -13.69 -4.96 0.52
C PRO A 195 -12.53 -4.87 1.52
N CYS A 196 -12.60 -3.90 2.44
CA CYS A 196 -11.68 -3.75 3.57
C CYS A 196 -12.35 -4.22 4.85
N LEU A 197 -11.60 -4.85 5.76
CA LEU A 197 -12.07 -5.30 7.08
C LEU A 197 -11.35 -4.54 8.18
N LYS A 198 -12.06 -4.24 9.28
CA LYS A 198 -11.47 -3.74 10.53
C LYS A 198 -12.18 -4.30 11.75
N ILE A 199 -11.50 -4.26 12.89
CA ILE A 199 -12.11 -4.46 14.21
C ILE A 199 -12.11 -3.11 14.93
N GLU A 200 -13.25 -2.72 15.51
CA GLU A 200 -13.39 -1.52 16.31
C GLU A 200 -14.41 -1.78 17.44
N ASN A 201 -14.05 -1.47 18.69
CA ASN A 201 -14.87 -1.71 19.87
C ASN A 201 -15.39 -3.16 19.97
N ASP A 202 -14.53 -4.14 19.75
CA ASP A 202 -14.83 -5.58 19.78
C ASP A 202 -15.83 -6.08 18.74
N TYR A 203 -16.07 -5.32 17.66
CA TYR A 203 -16.92 -5.69 16.54
C TYR A 203 -16.16 -5.70 15.23
N TRP A 204 -16.48 -6.63 14.34
CA TRP A 204 -16.04 -6.66 12.96
C TRP A 204 -16.84 -5.69 12.13
N TYR A 205 -16.15 -4.96 11.25
CA TYR A 205 -16.73 -4.07 10.25
C TYR A 205 -16.15 -4.37 8.87
N VAL A 206 -16.97 -4.23 7.82
CA VAL A 206 -16.56 -4.29 6.41
C VAL A 206 -16.88 -2.96 5.73
N SER A 207 -15.98 -2.53 4.84
CA SER A 207 -16.16 -1.38 3.96
C SER A 207 -16.04 -1.82 2.50
N TYR A 208 -16.91 -1.32 1.64
CA TYR A 208 -16.88 -1.51 0.18
C TYR A 208 -16.56 -0.22 -0.59
N ASP A 209 -16.15 0.84 0.10
CA ASP A 209 -15.85 2.16 -0.43
C ASP A 209 -14.52 2.71 0.13
N GLU A 210 -13.50 1.83 0.19
CA GLU A 210 -12.14 2.15 0.65
C GLU A 210 -12.06 2.73 2.07
N GLY A 211 -13.00 2.34 2.95
CA GLY A 211 -13.01 2.76 4.34
C GLY A 211 -13.82 4.03 4.64
N VAL A 212 -14.56 4.55 3.68
CA VAL A 212 -15.41 5.74 3.85
C VAL A 212 -16.65 5.41 4.67
N THR A 213 -17.33 4.29 4.37
CA THR A 213 -18.44 3.78 5.17
C THR A 213 -18.15 2.37 5.67
N TRP A 214 -18.66 2.04 6.87
CA TRP A 214 -18.42 0.77 7.51
C TRP A 214 -19.73 0.12 7.93
N ILE A 215 -19.85 -1.16 7.63
CA ILE A 215 -21.01 -2.00 8.00
C ILE A 215 -20.54 -2.94 9.11
N GLU A 216 -21.26 -2.94 10.23
CA GLU A 216 -21.00 -3.84 11.34
C GLU A 216 -21.41 -5.27 10.98
N LEU A 217 -20.51 -6.24 11.23
CA LEU A 217 -20.71 -7.66 10.93
C LEU A 217 -21.07 -8.50 12.15
N GLY A 218 -20.69 -8.05 13.34
CA GLY A 218 -20.89 -8.77 14.58
C GLY A 218 -19.68 -8.69 15.51
N LYS A 219 -19.81 -9.26 16.73
CA LYS A 219 -18.71 -9.26 17.71
C LYS A 219 -17.48 -9.99 17.20
N ALA A 220 -16.31 -9.38 17.39
CA ALA A 220 -15.01 -9.95 17.09
C ALA A 220 -14.43 -10.77 18.26
N THR A 221 -15.01 -10.63 19.44
CA THR A 221 -14.66 -11.40 20.64
C THR A 221 -15.80 -12.38 20.95
N GLY A 222 -15.45 -13.58 21.38
CA GLY A 222 -16.45 -14.52 21.91
C GLY A 222 -17.21 -13.91 23.09
N GLU A 223 -18.45 -14.33 23.32
CA GLU A 223 -19.16 -13.96 24.54
C GLU A 223 -18.44 -14.58 25.73
N ASP A 224 -18.28 -13.81 26.82
CA ASP A 224 -17.83 -14.35 28.09
C ASP A 224 -18.77 -15.49 28.47
N GLY A 225 -18.20 -16.64 28.80
CA GLY A 225 -18.99 -17.77 29.25
C GLY A 225 -19.91 -17.33 30.39
N ALA A 226 -21.15 -17.78 30.39
CA ALA A 226 -22.11 -17.45 31.45
C ALA A 226 -21.48 -17.78 32.81
N ASP A 227 -21.54 -16.81 33.75
CA ASP A 227 -21.11 -17.00 35.13
C ASP A 227 -21.71 -18.30 35.69
N GLY A 228 -20.82 -19.27 35.97
CA GLY A 228 -21.24 -20.50 36.64
C GLY A 228 -21.87 -20.16 37.96
N SER A 229 -23.05 -20.70 38.27
CA SER A 229 -23.66 -20.60 39.58
C SER A 229 -22.65 -21.06 40.64
N ASP A 230 -22.55 -20.29 41.76
CA ASP A 230 -21.66 -20.55 42.89
C ASP A 230 -21.58 -22.04 43.23
N GLY A 231 -20.62 -22.73 42.64
CA GLY A 231 -20.19 -24.05 43.02
C GLY A 231 -18.88 -23.89 43.77
N THR A 232 -18.68 -24.64 44.81
CA THR A 232 -17.45 -24.74 45.59
C THR A 232 -16.24 -24.72 44.66
N ASP A 233 -15.42 -23.67 44.81
CA ASP A 233 -14.11 -23.44 44.20
C ASP A 233 -13.85 -24.18 42.86
N GLY A 234 -14.34 -23.59 41.76
CA GLY A 234 -13.99 -24.02 40.43
C GLY A 234 -12.49 -23.78 40.16
N SER A 235 -11.80 -24.83 39.73
CA SER A 235 -10.45 -24.70 39.19
C SER A 235 -10.45 -23.72 38.01
N ASP A 236 -9.39 -22.93 37.92
CA ASP A 236 -9.15 -21.91 36.93
C ASP A 236 -9.60 -22.31 35.52
N GLY A 237 -10.33 -21.42 34.84
CA GLY A 237 -10.73 -21.58 33.44
C GLY A 237 -9.49 -21.79 32.55
N GLU A 238 -9.65 -22.58 31.51
CA GLU A 238 -8.59 -22.86 30.54
C GLU A 238 -8.02 -21.56 29.98
N ASP A 239 -6.69 -21.48 29.99
CA ASP A 239 -5.94 -20.42 29.30
C ASP A 239 -6.33 -20.44 27.82
N GLY A 240 -6.64 -19.27 27.26
CA GLY A 240 -7.11 -19.14 25.89
C GLY A 240 -6.17 -19.82 24.89
N ASP A 241 -6.76 -20.49 23.91
CA ASP A 241 -6.06 -21.29 22.90
C ASP A 241 -4.93 -20.49 22.25
N SER A 242 -3.77 -21.12 22.15
CA SER A 242 -2.66 -20.57 21.38
C SER A 242 -3.08 -20.33 19.94
N ILE A 243 -2.80 -19.16 19.39
CA ILE A 243 -3.03 -18.86 17.97
C ILE A 243 -2.30 -19.87 17.07
N PHE A 244 -1.19 -20.44 17.54
CA PHE A 244 -0.38 -21.40 16.80
C PHE A 244 -0.41 -22.76 17.46
N SER A 245 -0.78 -23.80 16.70
CA SER A 245 -0.68 -25.20 17.11
C SER A 245 0.70 -25.82 16.82
N GLY A 246 1.50 -25.21 15.94
CA GLY A 246 2.85 -25.63 15.66
C GLY A 246 3.46 -24.99 14.42
N VAL A 247 4.77 -25.20 14.25
CA VAL A 247 5.51 -24.83 13.04
C VAL A 247 6.16 -26.08 12.48
N THR A 248 5.89 -26.37 11.21
CA THR A 248 6.52 -27.46 10.46
C THR A 248 7.24 -26.92 9.23
N GLN A 249 8.13 -27.68 8.64
CA GLN A 249 8.88 -27.24 7.47
C GLN A 249 9.33 -28.42 6.62
N ASP A 250 9.43 -28.20 5.33
CA ASP A 250 10.13 -29.06 4.37
C ASP A 250 11.33 -28.31 3.77
N ASP A 251 11.83 -28.76 2.63
CA ASP A 251 12.98 -28.12 1.97
C ASP A 251 12.62 -26.78 1.30
N GLU A 252 11.33 -26.55 0.97
CA GLU A 252 10.87 -25.38 0.21
C GLU A 252 10.09 -24.37 1.06
N TYR A 253 9.37 -24.81 2.09
CA TYR A 253 8.41 -23.99 2.84
C TYR A 253 8.51 -24.18 4.35
N VAL A 254 8.10 -23.13 5.09
CA VAL A 254 7.74 -23.20 6.52
C VAL A 254 6.23 -23.04 6.62
N TYR A 255 5.61 -23.95 7.36
CA TYR A 255 4.16 -24.02 7.58
C TYR A 255 3.86 -23.63 9.02
N PHE A 256 3.11 -22.55 9.20
CA PHE A 256 2.59 -22.11 10.49
C PHE A 256 1.19 -22.69 10.63
N ASN A 257 1.04 -23.69 11.47
CA ASN A 257 -0.26 -24.27 11.74
C ASN A 257 -0.94 -23.45 12.83
N LEU A 258 -2.08 -22.86 12.53
CA LEU A 258 -2.89 -22.16 13.49
C LEU A 258 -3.77 -23.15 14.28
N ALA A 259 -4.26 -22.74 15.44
CA ALA A 259 -5.08 -23.59 16.30
C ALA A 259 -6.43 -23.96 15.65
N ASP A 260 -6.95 -23.10 14.76
CA ASP A 260 -8.18 -23.32 13.98
C ASP A 260 -7.99 -24.28 12.77
N GLY A 261 -6.79 -24.84 12.59
CA GLY A 261 -6.45 -25.69 11.45
C GLY A 261 -6.05 -24.92 10.18
N THR A 262 -6.07 -23.61 10.19
CA THR A 262 -5.53 -22.77 9.10
C THR A 262 -4.02 -22.93 9.06
N MET A 263 -3.45 -22.93 7.86
CA MET A 263 -2.01 -23.03 7.65
C MET A 263 -1.52 -21.83 6.85
N ILE A 264 -0.59 -21.07 7.43
CA ILE A 264 0.15 -20.02 6.73
C ILE A 264 1.43 -20.63 6.19
N THR A 265 1.69 -20.47 4.90
CA THR A 265 2.87 -21.03 4.23
C THR A 265 3.80 -19.92 3.79
N LEU A 266 5.07 -19.97 4.22
CA LEU A 266 6.12 -19.06 3.76
C LEU A 266 7.23 -19.84 3.07
N PRO A 267 7.75 -19.35 1.93
CA PRO A 267 8.86 -19.99 1.25
C PRO A 267 10.14 -19.86 2.06
N LYS A 268 10.93 -20.93 2.14
CA LYS A 268 12.34 -20.90 2.49
C LYS A 268 13.15 -20.40 1.29
N HIS A 269 14.33 -19.85 1.59
CA HIS A 269 15.25 -19.35 0.58
C HIS A 269 15.85 -20.45 -0.34
N ASN A 270 15.02 -21.34 -0.88
CA ASN A 270 15.48 -22.31 -1.89
C ASN A 270 14.83 -22.11 -3.27
N LYS A 271 14.06 -21.03 -3.46
CA LYS A 271 13.83 -20.54 -4.83
C LYS A 271 14.87 -19.46 -5.11
N GLU A 272 16.07 -19.92 -5.39
CA GLU A 272 17.16 -19.05 -5.88
C GLU A 272 16.75 -18.29 -7.15
N ASN A 273 15.68 -18.75 -7.83
CA ASN A 273 15.28 -18.30 -9.15
C ASN A 273 14.03 -17.43 -9.15
N ILE A 274 14.11 -16.32 -9.88
CA ILE A 274 13.03 -15.36 -10.06
C ILE A 274 11.90 -16.01 -10.89
N GLN A 275 10.66 -15.90 -10.41
CA GLN A 275 9.48 -16.27 -11.18
C GLN A 275 9.01 -15.07 -11.99
N PHE A 276 9.18 -15.14 -13.31
CA PHE A 276 8.79 -14.07 -14.21
C PHE A 276 7.33 -14.18 -14.63
N GLU A 277 6.60 -13.05 -14.54
CA GLU A 277 5.24 -12.93 -15.07
C GLU A 277 5.25 -13.02 -16.60
N ASP A 278 6.27 -12.43 -17.25
CA ASP A 278 6.44 -12.39 -18.70
C ASP A 278 7.59 -13.30 -19.14
N LEU A 279 7.26 -14.38 -19.88
CA LEU A 279 8.25 -15.34 -20.37
C LEU A 279 9.22 -14.74 -21.42
N GLN A 280 8.83 -13.67 -22.14
CA GLN A 280 9.73 -12.98 -23.05
C GLN A 280 10.79 -12.19 -22.27
N VAL A 281 10.38 -11.56 -21.16
CA VAL A 281 11.31 -10.91 -20.23
C VAL A 281 12.25 -11.93 -19.63
N LYS A 282 11.74 -13.08 -19.14
CA LYS A 282 12.57 -14.18 -18.65
C LYS A 282 13.63 -14.59 -19.67
N ALA A 283 13.22 -14.86 -20.90
CA ALA A 283 14.13 -15.30 -21.96
C ALA A 283 15.26 -14.27 -22.23
N ILE A 284 14.94 -12.97 -22.21
CA ILE A 284 15.93 -11.90 -22.37
C ILE A 284 16.87 -11.86 -21.16
N CYS A 285 16.32 -11.95 -19.95
CA CYS A 285 17.11 -11.91 -18.72
C CYS A 285 18.09 -13.09 -18.62
N CYS A 286 17.61 -14.31 -18.83
CA CYS A 286 18.47 -15.50 -18.85
C CYS A 286 19.54 -15.42 -19.95
N LYS A 287 19.19 -14.98 -21.14
CA LYS A 287 20.16 -14.82 -22.23
C LYS A 287 21.32 -13.89 -21.88
N ASN A 288 21.09 -12.85 -21.05
CA ASN A 288 22.07 -11.81 -20.79
C ASN A 288 22.78 -11.96 -19.44
N TRP A 289 22.14 -12.56 -18.43
CA TRP A 289 22.61 -12.49 -17.04
C TRP A 289 22.55 -13.82 -16.28
N ASP A 290 22.06 -14.91 -16.88
CA ASP A 290 22.21 -16.26 -16.34
C ASP A 290 23.68 -16.68 -16.46
N THR A 291 24.41 -16.60 -15.35
CA THR A 291 25.86 -16.82 -15.28
C THR A 291 26.24 -18.27 -15.12
N ASN A 292 25.33 -19.09 -14.56
CA ASN A 292 25.52 -20.53 -14.34
C ASN A 292 25.00 -21.38 -15.51
N ASN A 293 24.25 -20.77 -16.46
CA ASN A 293 23.63 -21.36 -17.63
C ASN A 293 22.65 -22.50 -17.30
N ASP A 294 21.88 -22.36 -16.20
CA ASP A 294 20.83 -23.31 -15.82
C ASP A 294 19.47 -23.04 -16.50
N GLY A 295 19.37 -21.94 -17.27
CA GLY A 295 18.17 -21.50 -17.99
C GLY A 295 17.18 -20.72 -17.12
N GLU A 296 17.56 -20.40 -15.90
CA GLU A 296 16.82 -19.59 -14.95
C GLU A 296 17.62 -18.30 -14.63
N LEU A 297 17.01 -17.36 -13.93
CA LEU A 297 17.72 -16.23 -13.35
C LEU A 297 17.49 -16.21 -11.85
N SER A 298 18.57 -16.34 -11.09
CA SER A 298 18.51 -16.25 -9.64
C SER A 298 18.42 -14.79 -9.16
N TYR A 299 17.92 -14.60 -7.93
CA TYR A 299 17.94 -13.27 -7.29
C TYR A 299 19.38 -12.72 -7.15
N ALA A 300 20.36 -13.59 -6.91
CA ALA A 300 21.77 -13.19 -6.79
C ALA A 300 22.33 -12.69 -8.13
N GLU A 301 22.00 -13.35 -9.24
CA GLU A 301 22.40 -12.93 -10.57
C GLU A 301 21.75 -11.61 -10.95
N ALA A 302 20.44 -11.46 -10.71
CA ALA A 302 19.74 -10.21 -10.95
C ALA A 302 20.32 -9.05 -10.11
N ALA A 303 20.60 -9.28 -8.84
CA ALA A 303 21.20 -8.29 -7.94
C ALA A 303 22.63 -7.88 -8.36
N ALA A 304 23.38 -8.77 -9.03
CA ALA A 304 24.71 -8.49 -9.54
C ALA A 304 24.70 -7.62 -10.81
N VAL A 305 23.55 -7.47 -11.49
CA VAL A 305 23.43 -6.64 -12.71
C VAL A 305 23.51 -5.17 -12.31
N THR A 306 24.45 -4.45 -12.88
CA THR A 306 24.66 -3.01 -12.62
C THR A 306 24.12 -2.10 -13.74
N ASP A 307 23.90 -2.65 -14.92
CA ASP A 307 23.32 -1.96 -16.08
C ASP A 307 22.61 -2.97 -16.99
N ILE A 308 21.36 -2.67 -17.33
CA ILE A 308 20.61 -3.48 -18.30
C ILE A 308 20.80 -3.02 -19.75
N GLY A 309 21.47 -1.87 -19.95
CA GLY A 309 21.67 -1.32 -21.28
C GLY A 309 20.36 -1.04 -22.02
N ASP A 310 20.31 -1.42 -23.30
CA ASP A 310 19.14 -1.28 -24.15
C ASP A 310 18.60 -2.64 -24.68
N VAL A 311 18.85 -3.73 -23.93
CA VAL A 311 18.52 -5.11 -24.37
C VAL A 311 17.02 -5.35 -24.58
N PHE A 312 16.16 -4.54 -23.96
CA PHE A 312 14.71 -4.60 -24.13
C PHE A 312 14.19 -3.62 -25.20
N SER A 313 15.03 -2.69 -25.66
CA SER A 313 14.62 -1.63 -26.60
C SER A 313 13.93 -2.18 -27.84
N GLU A 314 12.84 -1.52 -28.26
CA GLU A 314 12.04 -1.85 -29.45
C GLU A 314 11.38 -3.24 -29.40
N ASN A 315 11.37 -3.89 -28.24
CA ASN A 315 10.66 -5.16 -28.06
C ASN A 315 9.17 -4.90 -27.83
N THR A 316 8.37 -5.18 -28.85
CA THR A 316 6.91 -4.97 -28.81
C THR A 316 6.13 -6.12 -28.18
N ASN A 317 6.81 -7.21 -27.78
CA ASN A 317 6.16 -8.42 -27.25
C ASN A 317 6.15 -8.48 -25.72
N ILE A 318 7.07 -7.76 -25.04
CA ILE A 318 7.07 -7.72 -23.59
C ILE A 318 5.89 -6.89 -23.08
N ILE A 319 5.18 -7.44 -22.09
CA ILE A 319 3.97 -6.84 -21.54
C ILE A 319 4.13 -6.35 -20.10
N ALA A 320 4.92 -7.05 -19.28
CA ALA A 320 5.17 -6.70 -17.89
C ALA A 320 6.61 -7.03 -17.48
N PHE A 321 7.18 -6.24 -16.58
CA PHE A 321 8.48 -6.54 -15.95
C PHE A 321 8.48 -6.07 -14.48
N THR A 322 7.69 -6.73 -13.65
CA THR A 322 7.62 -6.46 -12.21
C THR A 322 8.85 -6.98 -11.46
N GLU A 323 9.55 -7.95 -12.03
CA GLU A 323 10.75 -8.56 -11.47
C GLU A 323 12.00 -7.68 -11.61
N LEU A 324 11.93 -6.59 -12.38
CA LEU A 324 13.04 -5.62 -12.47
C LEU A 324 13.46 -5.09 -11.09
N LYS A 325 12.53 -5.01 -10.13
CA LYS A 325 12.83 -4.62 -8.73
C LYS A 325 13.92 -5.44 -8.06
N TYR A 326 14.13 -6.68 -8.49
CA TYR A 326 15.16 -7.57 -7.94
C TYR A 326 16.57 -7.26 -8.49
N PHE A 327 16.68 -6.41 -9.50
CA PHE A 327 17.94 -5.97 -10.07
C PHE A 327 18.56 -4.86 -9.21
N THR A 328 18.84 -5.16 -7.96
CA THR A 328 19.22 -4.18 -6.94
C THR A 328 20.62 -3.57 -7.14
N GLY A 329 21.45 -4.13 -8.03
CA GLY A 329 22.72 -3.53 -8.44
C GLY A 329 22.57 -2.32 -9.37
N ILE A 330 21.38 -2.11 -9.96
CA ILE A 330 21.12 -1.02 -10.89
C ILE A 330 20.92 0.27 -10.12
N THR A 331 21.71 1.29 -10.41
CA THR A 331 21.56 2.64 -9.82
C THR A 331 21.06 3.68 -10.82
N LYS A 332 20.94 3.32 -12.09
CA LYS A 332 20.42 4.13 -13.18
C LYS A 332 19.77 3.24 -14.23
N LEU A 333 18.75 3.72 -14.89
CA LEU A 333 18.24 3.08 -16.11
C LEU A 333 18.82 3.78 -17.31
N SER A 334 19.53 3.02 -18.14
CA SER A 334 20.20 3.51 -19.34
C SER A 334 19.21 4.07 -20.35
N ALA A 335 19.64 5.08 -21.10
CA ALA A 335 18.83 5.63 -22.17
C ALA A 335 18.35 4.53 -23.12
N LYS A 336 17.10 4.57 -23.54
CA LYS A 336 16.43 3.57 -24.37
C LYS A 336 16.16 2.21 -23.72
N ALA A 337 16.47 1.97 -22.46
CA ALA A 337 16.33 0.65 -21.84
C ALA A 337 15.02 -0.07 -22.23
N PHE A 338 13.89 0.66 -22.25
CA PHE A 338 12.56 0.15 -22.65
C PHE A 338 11.92 0.99 -23.78
N SER A 339 12.74 1.73 -24.52
CA SER A 339 12.24 2.59 -25.60
C SER A 339 11.46 1.77 -26.63
N LYS A 340 10.25 2.23 -26.97
CA LYS A 340 9.35 1.60 -27.95
C LYS A 340 8.90 0.17 -27.61
N CYS A 341 8.95 -0.22 -26.33
CA CYS A 341 8.28 -1.42 -25.86
C CYS A 341 6.77 -1.14 -25.79
N THR A 342 6.11 -1.12 -26.94
CA THR A 342 4.74 -0.59 -27.10
C THR A 342 3.66 -1.41 -26.42
N SER A 343 3.95 -2.63 -25.97
CA SER A 343 3.05 -3.48 -25.20
C SER A 343 3.35 -3.47 -23.69
N LEU A 344 4.46 -2.87 -23.24
CA LEU A 344 4.86 -2.83 -21.84
C LEU A 344 3.95 -1.87 -21.08
N TRP A 345 3.01 -2.43 -20.31
CA TRP A 345 2.03 -1.65 -19.55
C TRP A 345 2.32 -1.58 -18.05
N LYS A 346 3.16 -2.50 -17.52
CA LYS A 346 3.47 -2.63 -16.08
C LYS A 346 4.97 -2.89 -15.88
N ILE A 347 5.57 -2.12 -14.99
CA ILE A 347 6.99 -2.27 -14.61
C ILE A 347 7.19 -1.79 -13.18
N GLU A 348 8.09 -2.45 -12.43
CA GLU A 348 8.52 -2.02 -11.10
C GLU A 348 10.02 -1.67 -11.15
N ILE A 349 10.34 -0.40 -10.90
CA ILE A 349 11.73 0.10 -10.92
C ILE A 349 12.41 -0.22 -9.59
N PRO A 350 13.67 -0.71 -9.59
CA PRO A 350 14.43 -0.93 -8.35
C PRO A 350 14.57 0.35 -7.51
N GLU A 351 14.45 0.22 -6.18
CA GLU A 351 14.49 1.37 -5.25
C GLU A 351 15.83 2.12 -5.25
N ASN A 352 16.93 1.48 -5.67
CA ASN A 352 18.25 2.11 -5.75
C ASN A 352 18.46 2.98 -6.99
N VAL A 353 17.50 3.02 -7.93
CA VAL A 353 17.64 3.81 -9.16
C VAL A 353 17.56 5.29 -8.84
N LYS A 354 18.65 6.01 -9.09
CA LYS A 354 18.82 7.44 -8.81
C LYS A 354 18.55 8.33 -10.03
N MET A 355 18.58 7.75 -11.22
CA MET A 355 18.47 8.51 -12.48
C MET A 355 17.84 7.65 -13.59
N LEU A 356 16.91 8.25 -14.33
CA LEU A 356 16.54 7.80 -15.67
C LEU A 356 17.42 8.57 -16.65
N GLU A 357 18.34 7.88 -17.34
CA GLU A 357 19.33 8.56 -18.17
C GLU A 357 18.74 9.25 -19.40
N SER A 358 19.37 10.34 -19.77
CA SER A 358 19.10 11.04 -21.02
C SER A 358 19.95 10.44 -22.14
N GLY A 359 19.34 10.14 -23.28
CA GLY A 359 20.11 9.76 -24.47
C GLY A 359 20.93 10.91 -25.02
N SER A 360 22.05 10.59 -25.67
CA SER A 360 22.84 11.56 -26.42
C SER A 360 22.13 11.94 -27.72
N GLY A 361 21.72 13.20 -27.87
CA GLY A 361 21.13 13.70 -29.11
C GLY A 361 20.10 14.80 -28.87
N ASN A 362 19.95 15.70 -29.84
CA ASN A 362 18.91 16.72 -29.83
C ASN A 362 17.60 16.10 -30.33
N GLY A 363 16.64 15.86 -29.47
CA GLY A 363 15.30 15.42 -29.86
C GLY A 363 14.72 14.27 -29.01
N ALA A 364 13.42 14.08 -29.13
CA ALA A 364 12.60 13.13 -28.36
C ALA A 364 12.80 11.64 -28.74
N SER A 365 14.03 11.17 -28.99
CA SER A 365 14.25 9.85 -29.59
C SER A 365 14.94 8.81 -28.72
N HIS A 366 15.32 9.14 -27.49
CA HIS A 366 16.21 8.30 -26.68
C HIS A 366 15.80 8.18 -25.19
N GLY A 367 14.52 8.25 -24.89
CA GLY A 367 14.04 8.14 -23.49
C GLY A 367 13.95 6.70 -23.01
N VAL A 368 14.11 6.50 -21.71
CA VAL A 368 14.09 5.17 -21.06
C VAL A 368 12.82 4.39 -21.39
N PHE A 369 11.64 5.03 -21.26
CA PHE A 369 10.32 4.44 -21.50
C PHE A 369 9.61 5.05 -22.71
N LEU A 370 10.34 5.66 -23.62
CA LEU A 370 9.77 6.32 -24.79
C LEU A 370 8.77 5.41 -25.53
N GLY A 371 7.51 5.85 -25.66
CA GLY A 371 6.47 5.16 -26.43
C GLY A 371 5.99 3.83 -25.84
N THR A 372 6.16 3.61 -24.54
CA THR A 372 5.61 2.44 -23.87
C THR A 372 4.11 2.59 -23.58
N ALA A 373 3.44 1.47 -23.29
CA ALA A 373 2.02 1.43 -22.90
C ALA A 373 1.80 1.56 -21.39
N ILE A 374 2.81 1.96 -20.61
CA ILE A 374 2.72 2.08 -19.15
C ILE A 374 1.52 2.96 -18.77
N VAL A 375 0.69 2.44 -17.85
CA VAL A 375 -0.53 3.12 -17.40
C VAL A 375 -0.26 3.89 -16.10
N ASN A 376 0.34 3.23 -15.14
CA ASN A 376 0.71 3.82 -13.85
C ASN A 376 2.15 3.44 -13.53
N ILE A 377 2.88 4.35 -12.90
CA ILE A 377 4.25 4.07 -12.48
C ILE A 377 4.55 4.77 -11.15
N ALA A 378 5.21 4.03 -10.24
CA ALA A 378 5.83 4.58 -9.05
C ALA A 378 7.32 4.79 -9.32
N LEU A 379 7.81 5.98 -9.04
CA LEU A 379 9.23 6.32 -9.16
C LEU A 379 9.90 6.10 -7.80
N PRO A 380 11.06 5.42 -7.75
CA PRO A 380 11.74 5.06 -6.51
C PRO A 380 12.18 6.30 -5.72
N GLU A 381 12.23 6.19 -4.38
CA GLU A 381 12.62 7.29 -3.50
C GLU A 381 14.05 7.77 -3.76
N ALA A 382 14.94 6.90 -4.24
CA ALA A 382 16.30 7.30 -4.60
C ALA A 382 16.37 8.17 -5.86
N LEU A 383 15.29 8.26 -6.68
CA LEU A 383 15.32 8.95 -7.96
C LEU A 383 15.38 10.47 -7.78
N THR A 384 16.38 11.10 -8.39
CA THR A 384 16.58 12.55 -8.33
C THR A 384 16.39 13.25 -9.67
N VAL A 385 16.53 12.52 -10.78
CA VAL A 385 16.46 13.07 -12.14
C VAL A 385 15.61 12.21 -13.05
N ILE A 386 14.61 12.80 -13.66
CA ILE A 386 13.85 12.23 -14.77
C ILE A 386 14.48 12.78 -16.06
N GLY A 387 15.21 11.93 -16.77
CA GLY A 387 16.01 12.31 -17.94
C GLY A 387 15.20 12.73 -19.16
N ASN A 388 15.91 13.22 -20.19
CA ASN A 388 15.29 13.64 -21.45
C ASN A 388 14.43 12.53 -22.04
N SER A 389 13.20 12.89 -22.43
CA SER A 389 12.24 12.00 -23.09
C SER A 389 11.91 10.73 -22.33
N ALA A 390 12.17 10.67 -21.02
CA ALA A 390 12.05 9.45 -20.23
C ALA A 390 10.69 8.73 -20.43
N PHE A 391 9.59 9.45 -20.49
CA PHE A 391 8.23 8.97 -20.75
C PHE A 391 7.60 9.60 -22.00
N CYS A 392 8.43 10.08 -22.92
CA CYS A 392 7.91 10.73 -24.12
C CYS A 392 7.04 9.76 -24.94
N ASN A 393 5.85 10.23 -25.38
CA ASN A 393 4.87 9.44 -26.11
C ASN A 393 4.33 8.20 -25.34
N CYS A 394 4.38 8.19 -24.02
CA CYS A 394 3.64 7.22 -23.21
C CYS A 394 2.15 7.61 -23.16
N GLY A 395 1.46 7.43 -24.30
CA GLY A 395 0.09 7.91 -24.47
C GLY A 395 -0.96 7.25 -23.55
N SER A 396 -0.62 6.11 -22.93
CA SER A 396 -1.46 5.42 -21.97
C SER A 396 -1.23 5.83 -20.51
N LEU A 397 -0.18 6.62 -20.22
CA LEU A 397 0.22 6.99 -18.86
C LEU A 397 -0.81 7.90 -18.22
N LYS A 398 -1.47 7.40 -17.16
CA LYS A 398 -2.52 8.10 -16.41
C LYS A 398 -1.98 8.72 -15.11
N MET A 399 -1.07 8.02 -14.43
CA MET A 399 -0.59 8.40 -13.10
C MET A 399 0.91 8.15 -12.95
N VAL A 400 1.59 9.11 -12.35
CA VAL A 400 2.99 9.01 -11.93
C VAL A 400 3.07 9.35 -10.44
N HIS A 401 3.45 8.37 -9.63
CA HIS A 401 3.81 8.62 -8.25
C HIS A 401 5.25 9.10 -8.20
N MET A 402 5.42 10.39 -8.01
CA MET A 402 6.74 11.01 -7.91
C MET A 402 7.30 10.91 -6.49
N SER A 403 8.57 10.52 -6.39
CA SER A 403 9.34 10.64 -5.16
C SER A 403 9.55 12.12 -4.79
N ASN A 404 9.58 12.41 -3.49
CA ASN A 404 9.87 13.75 -2.98
C ASN A 404 11.31 14.22 -3.23
N ASN A 405 12.20 13.31 -3.66
CA ASN A 405 13.62 13.58 -3.90
C ASN A 405 13.92 13.99 -5.34
N ILE A 406 12.92 14.05 -6.22
CA ILE A 406 13.11 14.50 -7.60
C ILE A 406 13.44 15.98 -7.63
N ILE A 407 14.61 16.31 -8.18
CA ILE A 407 15.15 17.68 -8.29
C ILE A 407 14.95 18.22 -9.70
N ARG A 408 14.98 17.37 -10.73
CA ARG A 408 14.95 17.78 -12.13
C ARG A 408 14.05 16.90 -12.98
N ILE A 409 13.23 17.56 -13.81
CA ILE A 409 12.51 16.98 -14.94
C ILE A 409 13.11 17.59 -16.20
N GLU A 410 13.76 16.77 -17.02
CA GLU A 410 14.50 17.22 -18.20
C GLU A 410 13.57 17.42 -19.42
N ASP A 411 14.17 17.78 -20.57
CA ASP A 411 13.44 18.11 -21.78
C ASP A 411 12.60 16.93 -22.30
N TRP A 412 11.36 17.20 -22.76
CA TRP A 412 10.39 16.21 -23.29
C TRP A 412 10.06 15.04 -22.34
N ALA A 413 10.39 15.12 -21.06
CA ALA A 413 10.30 13.98 -20.15
C ALA A 413 8.91 13.29 -20.19
N PHE A 414 7.82 14.04 -20.26
CA PHE A 414 6.44 13.56 -20.35
C PHE A 414 5.71 14.06 -21.62
N SER A 415 6.44 14.53 -22.62
CA SER A 415 5.84 15.02 -23.86
C SER A 415 5.01 13.92 -24.52
N GLY A 416 3.76 14.23 -24.91
CA GLY A 416 2.86 13.27 -25.55
C GLY A 416 2.22 12.24 -24.59
N CYS A 417 2.26 12.47 -23.28
CA CYS A 417 1.52 11.67 -22.30
C CYS A 417 0.04 12.09 -22.30
N LYS A 418 -0.69 11.73 -23.34
CA LYS A 418 -2.05 12.24 -23.62
C LYS A 418 -3.08 11.94 -22.54
N LYS A 419 -2.95 10.82 -21.80
CA LYS A 419 -3.88 10.41 -20.73
C LYS A 419 -3.44 10.88 -19.34
N LEU A 420 -2.33 11.61 -19.19
CA LEU A 420 -1.87 12.13 -17.91
C LEU A 420 -2.77 13.30 -17.48
N ALA A 421 -3.72 12.99 -16.60
CA ALA A 421 -4.74 13.96 -16.17
C ALA A 421 -4.30 14.81 -14.98
N ASN A 422 -3.47 14.25 -14.11
CA ASN A 422 -2.97 14.90 -12.91
C ASN A 422 -1.50 14.57 -12.72
N ILE A 423 -0.73 15.51 -12.17
CA ILE A 423 0.65 15.28 -11.77
C ILE A 423 0.96 16.12 -10.53
N SER A 424 1.49 15.49 -9.50
CA SER A 424 1.97 16.16 -8.30
C SER A 424 3.47 16.36 -8.42
N LEU A 425 3.91 17.61 -8.57
CA LEU A 425 5.33 17.97 -8.63
C LEU A 425 5.87 18.14 -7.21
N PRO A 426 6.99 17.47 -6.83
CA PRO A 426 7.51 17.50 -5.47
C PRO A 426 8.12 18.87 -5.10
N GLU A 427 8.01 19.26 -3.83
CA GLU A 427 8.54 20.55 -3.33
C GLU A 427 10.08 20.64 -3.39
N GLY A 428 10.82 19.55 -3.67
CA GLY A 428 12.25 19.58 -3.96
C GLY A 428 12.62 19.92 -5.41
N LEU A 429 11.63 20.00 -6.31
CA LEU A 429 11.85 20.22 -7.74
C LEU A 429 12.41 21.61 -7.99
N THR A 430 13.48 21.71 -8.78
CA THR A 430 14.13 22.98 -9.13
C THR A 430 14.05 23.31 -10.62
N HIS A 431 13.92 22.30 -11.48
CA HIS A 431 13.98 22.45 -12.95
C HIS A 431 12.83 21.73 -13.64
N ILE A 432 12.17 22.43 -14.56
CA ILE A 432 11.18 21.89 -15.50
C ILE A 432 11.71 22.19 -16.92
N GLY A 433 12.05 21.12 -17.66
CA GLY A 433 12.71 21.17 -18.95
C GLY A 433 11.84 21.67 -20.10
N TRP A 434 12.47 21.84 -21.26
CA TRP A 434 11.82 22.22 -22.50
C TRP A 434 10.81 21.18 -22.96
N SER A 435 9.58 21.64 -23.29
CA SER A 435 8.49 20.76 -23.77
C SER A 435 8.24 19.52 -22.87
N SER A 436 8.60 19.61 -21.58
CA SER A 436 8.58 18.46 -20.68
C SER A 436 7.19 17.87 -20.49
N PHE A 437 6.12 18.64 -20.63
CA PHE A 437 4.70 18.23 -20.59
C PHE A 437 3.96 18.63 -21.87
N GLU A 438 4.66 18.81 -22.97
CA GLU A 438 4.03 19.14 -24.25
C GLU A 438 3.06 18.05 -24.69
N ASN A 439 1.86 18.42 -25.21
CA ASN A 439 0.81 17.48 -25.65
C ASN A 439 0.33 16.53 -24.54
N CYS A 440 0.29 16.98 -23.29
CA CYS A 440 -0.42 16.30 -22.19
C CYS A 440 -1.90 16.71 -22.24
N ASP A 441 -2.64 16.17 -23.21
CA ASP A 441 -3.99 16.64 -23.60
C ASP A 441 -5.00 16.56 -22.43
N SER A 442 -4.86 15.58 -21.53
CA SER A 442 -5.75 15.38 -20.39
C SER A 442 -5.40 16.18 -19.14
N LEU A 443 -4.22 16.83 -19.08
CA LEU A 443 -3.74 17.57 -17.91
C LEU A 443 -4.62 18.82 -17.71
N LYS A 444 -5.33 18.89 -16.58
CA LYS A 444 -6.29 19.97 -16.29
C LYS A 444 -5.68 21.13 -15.53
N GLU A 445 -4.80 20.82 -14.61
CA GLU A 445 -4.10 21.80 -13.79
C GLU A 445 -2.71 21.29 -13.40
N VAL A 446 -1.84 22.22 -13.06
CA VAL A 446 -0.51 21.92 -12.55
C VAL A 446 -0.09 22.94 -11.50
N THR A 447 0.48 22.44 -10.40
CA THR A 447 1.09 23.27 -9.36
C THR A 447 2.60 23.21 -9.51
N ILE A 448 3.23 24.36 -9.81
CA ILE A 448 4.69 24.53 -9.86
C ILE A 448 5.17 24.87 -8.44
N PRO A 449 5.97 24.00 -7.79
CA PRO A 449 6.44 24.20 -6.42
C PRO A 449 7.26 25.46 -6.20
N SER A 450 7.30 25.95 -4.97
CA SER A 450 8.01 27.17 -4.59
C SER A 450 9.52 27.13 -4.82
N THR A 451 10.09 25.92 -4.87
CA THR A 451 11.53 25.66 -5.09
C THR A 451 11.96 25.74 -6.55
N VAL A 452 11.00 25.73 -7.49
CA VAL A 452 11.31 25.76 -8.93
C VAL A 452 11.90 27.12 -9.29
N ASN A 453 13.13 27.10 -9.80
CA ASN A 453 13.85 28.30 -10.23
C ASN A 453 14.15 28.35 -11.75
N TYR A 454 13.85 27.26 -12.44
CA TYR A 454 13.97 27.14 -13.90
C TYR A 454 12.73 26.48 -14.51
N VAL A 455 12.08 27.16 -15.49
CA VAL A 455 11.04 26.60 -16.35
C VAL A 455 11.38 26.97 -17.79
N TYR A 456 11.64 25.97 -18.62
CA TYR A 456 11.97 26.19 -20.02
C TYR A 456 10.72 26.49 -20.86
N TYR A 457 10.95 27.08 -22.05
CA TYR A 457 9.86 27.38 -22.97
C TYR A 457 9.12 26.13 -23.43
N ASN A 458 7.84 26.31 -23.76
CA ASN A 458 6.94 25.24 -24.20
C ASN A 458 6.71 24.12 -23.17
N ALA A 459 7.08 24.30 -21.89
CA ALA A 459 6.96 23.24 -20.89
C ALA A 459 5.56 22.61 -20.87
N PHE A 460 4.51 23.40 -21.09
CA PHE A 460 3.09 22.99 -21.09
C PHE A 460 2.36 23.37 -22.38
N THR A 461 3.06 23.39 -23.52
CA THR A 461 2.44 23.73 -24.81
C THR A 461 1.49 22.60 -25.25
N SER A 462 0.44 22.97 -25.96
CA SER A 462 -0.55 21.99 -26.49
C SER A 462 -1.13 21.04 -25.43
N CYS A 463 -1.28 21.50 -24.19
CA CYS A 463 -2.06 20.81 -23.17
C CYS A 463 -3.51 21.32 -23.27
N ASP A 464 -4.32 20.65 -24.09
CA ASP A 464 -5.64 21.20 -24.49
C ASP A 464 -6.61 21.35 -23.31
N SER A 465 -6.60 20.42 -22.36
CA SER A 465 -7.44 20.49 -21.16
C SER A 465 -6.90 21.38 -20.05
N LEU A 466 -5.65 21.90 -20.16
CA LEU A 466 -5.02 22.70 -19.11
C LEU A 466 -5.71 24.06 -18.97
N VAL A 467 -6.31 24.29 -17.80
CA VAL A 467 -6.99 25.55 -17.46
C VAL A 467 -6.17 26.38 -16.47
N HIS A 468 -5.63 25.74 -15.46
CA HIS A 468 -4.96 26.44 -14.37
C HIS A 468 -3.48 26.00 -14.22
N VAL A 469 -2.60 26.98 -14.14
CA VAL A 469 -1.20 26.82 -13.75
C VAL A 469 -0.98 27.60 -12.45
N TYR A 470 -0.80 26.89 -11.35
CA TYR A 470 -0.48 27.48 -10.06
C TYR A 470 1.03 27.57 -9.91
N CYS A 471 1.61 28.75 -9.92
CA CYS A 471 3.06 28.96 -9.83
C CYS A 471 3.41 29.58 -8.48
N LYS A 472 3.84 28.74 -7.52
CA LYS A 472 4.12 29.14 -6.12
C LYS A 472 5.40 30.01 -5.93
N PRO A 473 6.47 29.97 -6.77
CA PRO A 473 7.65 30.80 -6.58
C PRO A 473 7.31 32.31 -6.48
N VAL A 474 7.84 32.98 -5.46
CA VAL A 474 7.69 34.46 -5.28
C VAL A 474 8.50 35.21 -6.34
N VAL A 475 9.67 34.68 -6.68
CA VAL A 475 10.50 35.21 -7.78
C VAL A 475 10.20 34.39 -9.04
N PRO A 476 9.86 35.00 -10.17
CA PRO A 476 9.60 34.27 -11.41
C PRO A 476 10.75 33.34 -11.74
N PRO A 477 10.50 32.04 -11.93
CA PRO A 477 11.51 31.10 -12.41
C PRO A 477 12.18 31.62 -13.68
N THR A 478 13.49 31.42 -13.78
CA THR A 478 14.24 31.78 -14.98
C THR A 478 13.69 30.99 -16.16
N HIS A 479 13.35 31.71 -17.21
CA HIS A 479 12.90 31.10 -18.45
C HIS A 479 14.11 30.80 -19.32
N GLY A 480 14.38 29.52 -19.59
CA GLY A 480 15.47 29.09 -20.45
C GLY A 480 15.13 29.25 -21.94
N GLY A 481 16.09 29.71 -22.73
CA GLY A 481 16.01 29.80 -24.19
C GLY A 481 15.63 31.19 -24.72
N ASN A 482 15.99 31.40 -25.98
CA ASN A 482 15.78 32.66 -26.71
C ASN A 482 14.53 32.65 -27.62
N SER A 483 13.67 31.62 -27.52
CA SER A 483 12.44 31.57 -28.29
C SER A 483 11.45 32.60 -27.77
N GLY A 484 10.77 33.32 -28.64
CA GLY A 484 9.71 34.25 -28.28
C GLY A 484 8.48 33.62 -27.60
N TYR A 485 8.55 32.32 -27.29
CA TYR A 485 7.47 31.54 -26.69
C TYR A 485 7.65 31.45 -25.17
N GLY A 486 6.55 31.51 -24.42
CA GLY A 486 6.55 31.30 -22.98
C GLY A 486 6.35 29.84 -22.57
N ILE A 487 6.02 29.61 -21.30
CA ILE A 487 5.85 28.25 -20.76
C ILE A 487 4.66 27.48 -21.37
N LEU A 488 3.64 28.19 -21.85
CA LEU A 488 2.43 27.62 -22.50
C LEU A 488 2.57 27.56 -24.02
N GLY A 489 3.72 27.92 -24.58
CA GLY A 489 3.88 28.06 -26.05
C GLY A 489 3.19 29.32 -26.59
N GLY A 490 2.94 29.34 -27.90
CA GLY A 490 2.23 30.43 -28.58
C GLY A 490 0.79 30.10 -28.96
N ASP A 491 0.47 28.82 -29.10
CA ASP A 491 -0.81 28.33 -29.58
C ASP A 491 -1.64 27.74 -28.43
N HIS A 492 -2.95 27.64 -28.57
CA HIS A 492 -3.86 27.00 -27.61
C HIS A 492 -3.82 27.58 -26.18
N ILE A 493 -3.61 28.91 -26.02
CA ILE A 493 -3.55 29.58 -24.72
C ILE A 493 -4.89 30.14 -24.25
N SER A 494 -5.91 30.12 -25.11
CA SER A 494 -7.26 30.68 -24.80
C SER A 494 -7.89 29.91 -23.61
N GLY A 495 -8.41 30.65 -22.64
CA GLY A 495 -9.08 30.09 -21.46
C GLY A 495 -8.13 29.62 -20.35
N LYS A 496 -6.80 29.67 -20.53
CA LYS A 496 -5.83 29.31 -19.51
C LYS A 496 -5.57 30.48 -18.55
N ILE A 497 -5.27 30.14 -17.30
CA ILE A 497 -4.96 31.12 -16.24
C ILE A 497 -3.66 30.68 -15.54
N ILE A 498 -2.76 31.63 -15.33
CA ILE A 498 -1.55 31.45 -14.52
C ILE A 498 -1.73 32.20 -13.21
N TYR A 499 -1.80 31.47 -12.12
CA TYR A 499 -1.86 32.02 -10.77
C TYR A 499 -0.44 32.12 -10.20
N VAL A 500 -0.09 33.29 -9.66
CA VAL A 500 1.19 33.58 -9.00
C VAL A 500 0.92 34.25 -7.65
N PRO A 501 1.88 34.27 -6.70
CA PRO A 501 1.69 35.01 -5.45
C PRO A 501 1.23 36.46 -5.75
N THR A 502 0.24 36.93 -5.02
CA THR A 502 -0.43 38.22 -5.30
C THR A 502 0.55 39.36 -5.39
N GLU A 503 1.54 39.41 -4.50
CA GLU A 503 2.60 40.42 -4.47
C GLU A 503 3.56 40.32 -5.68
N SER A 504 3.63 39.18 -6.35
CA SER A 504 4.58 38.90 -7.45
C SER A 504 4.00 39.17 -8.83
N VAL A 505 2.70 39.45 -8.96
CA VAL A 505 2.01 39.63 -10.25
C VAL A 505 2.74 40.64 -11.17
N SER A 506 3.15 41.80 -10.62
CA SER A 506 3.80 42.83 -11.41
C SER A 506 5.19 42.45 -11.91
N VAL A 507 5.90 41.60 -11.16
CA VAL A 507 7.23 41.10 -11.49
C VAL A 507 7.11 40.02 -12.59
N TYR A 508 6.17 39.08 -12.42
CA TYR A 508 5.90 38.04 -13.42
C TYR A 508 5.50 38.63 -14.77
N LYS A 509 4.61 39.61 -14.81
CA LYS A 509 4.18 40.26 -16.06
C LYS A 509 5.30 40.94 -16.83
N LYS A 510 6.43 41.24 -16.19
CA LYS A 510 7.62 41.87 -16.81
C LYS A 510 8.76 40.87 -17.06
N ALA A 511 8.75 39.72 -16.38
CA ALA A 511 9.83 38.73 -16.46
C ALA A 511 9.93 38.11 -17.86
N ASN A 512 11.15 37.80 -18.27
CA ASN A 512 11.39 37.19 -19.58
C ASN A 512 10.68 35.82 -19.66
N GLY A 513 10.05 35.51 -20.81
CA GLY A 513 9.24 34.30 -21.02
C GLY A 513 7.83 34.40 -20.41
N TRP A 514 7.69 34.95 -19.20
CA TRP A 514 6.40 35.15 -18.53
C TRP A 514 5.60 36.29 -19.11
N LYS A 515 6.26 37.36 -19.53
CA LYS A 515 5.62 38.55 -20.17
C LYS A 515 4.79 38.17 -21.41
N ASN A 516 5.13 37.06 -22.07
CA ASN A 516 4.40 36.56 -23.24
C ASN A 516 2.97 36.13 -22.88
N HIS A 517 2.74 35.84 -21.61
CA HIS A 517 1.45 35.44 -21.05
C HIS A 517 0.90 36.46 -20.04
N ALA A 518 1.34 37.73 -20.10
CA ALA A 518 1.00 38.75 -19.11
C ALA A 518 -0.52 38.95 -18.89
N SER A 519 -1.33 38.76 -19.94
CA SER A 519 -2.80 38.82 -19.86
C SER A 519 -3.45 37.66 -19.11
N LEU A 520 -2.72 36.55 -18.95
CA LEU A 520 -3.19 35.32 -18.29
C LEU A 520 -2.73 35.23 -16.84
N ILE A 521 -1.88 36.16 -16.35
CA ILE A 521 -1.28 36.14 -15.02
C ILE A 521 -2.15 36.89 -14.02
N TYR A 522 -2.58 36.19 -12.98
CA TYR A 522 -3.40 36.69 -11.88
C TYR A 522 -2.79 36.36 -10.52
N GLY A 523 -3.11 37.19 -9.51
CA GLY A 523 -2.69 36.95 -8.13
C GLY A 523 -3.51 35.85 -7.48
N TYR A 524 -2.83 35.03 -6.66
CA TYR A 524 -3.44 33.98 -5.87
C TYR A 524 -2.83 33.97 -4.46
N ASP A 525 -3.67 33.76 -3.47
CA ASP A 525 -3.27 33.69 -2.07
C ASP A 525 -3.06 32.21 -1.71
N PHE A 526 -1.81 31.74 -1.86
CA PHE A 526 -1.42 30.35 -1.59
C PHE A 526 -1.39 30.01 -0.09
N GLU A 527 -1.34 31.01 0.80
CA GLU A 527 -1.31 30.78 2.26
C GLU A 527 -2.71 30.43 2.78
N ASN A 528 -3.73 31.14 2.32
CA ASN A 528 -5.11 30.93 2.76
C ASN A 528 -5.89 29.96 1.87
N ASN A 529 -5.41 29.71 0.65
CA ASN A 529 -6.02 28.79 -0.32
C ASN A 529 -4.95 27.80 -0.82
N PRO A 530 -4.59 26.77 -0.03
CA PRO A 530 -3.60 25.80 -0.48
C PRO A 530 -4.08 25.04 -1.71
N VAL A 531 -3.19 24.86 -2.69
CA VAL A 531 -3.37 24.00 -3.86
C VAL A 531 -2.36 22.86 -3.76
N ASN A 532 -2.84 21.65 -3.99
CA ASN A 532 -2.05 20.41 -3.92
C ASN A 532 -1.19 20.20 -5.17
#